data_ca88dbe86dc8968e46c602bfa7663f8e
#
_entry.id   ca88dbe86dc8968e46c602bfa7663f8e
#
_cell.length_a   1.000
_cell.length_b   1.000
_cell.length_c   1.000
_cell.angle_alpha   90.00
_cell.angle_beta   90.00
_cell.angle_gamma   90.00
#
_symmetry.space_group_name_H-M   'P 1'
#
loop_
_entity.id
_entity.type
_entity.pdbx_description
1 polymer ?
#
loop_
_entity_poly.entity_id
_entity_poly.type
_entity_poly.pdbx_seq_one_letter_code
_entity_poly.pdbx_strand_id
1 'polypeptide(L)'
;MSAGRILVVDDEPQIRRIMRTALTTAGYEVEDAKTGEEALGKVRDYRPDLVLLDINMPGMGGLAACRALGADPNVAIVMLTVHNTEAAKVEALDAGADDFVSKPFSTPELLARIRAVLRRAPVAQSSATRLRIGDLTIDFAARSVAQGTTTAHLTPKELDLLRYLTQHANAAVSHRELLQAVWGPDYGDQVDYLRAFIKSLRKKIESNPDHPEYITTEPWVGYRFNGIPESS
;
A
#
# COMPACT_ATOMS: atom_id res chain seq x y z
N MET A 1 -20.48 -15.40 -7.93
CA MET A 1 -20.10 -14.59 -6.73
C MET A 1 -19.29 -13.42 -7.25
N SER A 2 -19.52 -12.20 -6.76
CA SER A 2 -18.74 -11.02 -7.13
C SER A 2 -17.28 -11.17 -6.67
N ALA A 3 -16.33 -10.65 -7.47
CA ALA A 3 -14.92 -10.65 -7.12
C ALA A 3 -14.57 -9.59 -6.04
N GLY A 4 -15.55 -8.75 -5.64
CA GLY A 4 -15.42 -7.67 -4.66
C GLY A 4 -16.12 -6.39 -5.12
N ARG A 5 -16.26 -5.42 -4.21
CA ARG A 5 -16.89 -4.12 -4.46
C ARG A 5 -15.83 -3.04 -4.59
N ILE A 6 -15.88 -2.29 -5.68
CA ILE A 6 -14.92 -1.22 -5.98
C ILE A 6 -15.64 0.11 -6.12
N LEU A 7 -15.14 1.14 -5.46
CA LEU A 7 -15.57 2.52 -5.65
C LEU A 7 -14.52 3.24 -6.52
N VAL A 8 -14.94 3.77 -7.66
CA VAL A 8 -14.10 4.56 -8.57
C VAL A 8 -14.33 6.03 -8.31
N VAL A 9 -13.28 6.78 -7.96
CA VAL A 9 -13.34 8.20 -7.63
C VAL A 9 -12.43 8.99 -8.58
N ASP A 10 -13.03 9.73 -9.48
CA ASP A 10 -12.33 10.52 -10.50
C ASP A 10 -13.29 11.62 -10.97
N ASP A 11 -12.84 12.85 -11.22
CA ASP A 11 -13.72 13.94 -11.64
C ASP A 11 -14.11 13.84 -13.12
N GLU A 12 -13.33 13.13 -13.95
CA GLU A 12 -13.57 12.92 -15.36
C GLU A 12 -14.64 11.82 -15.62
N PRO A 13 -15.83 12.16 -16.16
CA PRO A 13 -16.90 11.18 -16.41
C PRO A 13 -16.49 10.06 -17.37
N GLN A 14 -15.60 10.37 -18.32
CA GLN A 14 -15.12 9.40 -19.30
C GLN A 14 -14.24 8.32 -18.64
N ILE A 15 -13.35 8.72 -17.74
CA ILE A 15 -12.48 7.82 -16.98
C ILE A 15 -13.32 6.90 -16.11
N ARG A 16 -14.28 7.45 -15.35
CA ARG A 16 -15.19 6.64 -14.53
C ARG A 16 -15.94 5.59 -15.35
N ARG A 17 -16.44 5.97 -16.55
CA ARG A 17 -17.16 5.05 -17.44
C ARG A 17 -16.26 3.92 -17.94
N ILE A 18 -15.05 4.25 -18.40
CA ILE A 18 -14.06 3.25 -18.88
C ILE A 18 -13.71 2.28 -17.76
N MET A 19 -13.39 2.78 -16.57
CA MET A 19 -13.06 1.96 -15.42
C MET A 19 -14.23 1.07 -14.99
N ARG A 20 -15.44 1.63 -14.90
CA ARG A 20 -16.64 0.87 -14.57
C ARG A 20 -16.82 -0.30 -15.54
N THR A 21 -16.72 -0.07 -16.84
CA THR A 21 -16.86 -1.12 -17.86
C THR A 21 -15.79 -2.19 -17.70
N ALA A 22 -14.53 -1.80 -17.56
CA ALA A 22 -13.41 -2.74 -17.43
C ALA A 22 -13.52 -3.59 -16.16
N LEU A 23 -13.85 -2.98 -15.02
CA LEU A 23 -13.96 -3.66 -13.73
C LEU A 23 -15.18 -4.56 -13.67
N THR A 24 -16.34 -4.12 -14.19
CA THR A 24 -17.54 -4.96 -14.25
C THR A 24 -17.32 -6.18 -15.15
N THR A 25 -16.63 -6.01 -16.29
CA THR A 25 -16.23 -7.12 -17.16
C THR A 25 -15.30 -8.11 -16.45
N ALA A 26 -14.47 -7.62 -15.52
CA ALA A 26 -13.61 -8.46 -14.68
C ALA A 26 -14.34 -9.10 -13.47
N GLY A 27 -15.65 -8.88 -13.31
CA GLY A 27 -16.49 -9.52 -12.29
C GLY A 27 -16.62 -8.75 -10.98
N TYR A 28 -16.19 -7.49 -10.91
CA TYR A 28 -16.38 -6.62 -9.74
C TYR A 28 -17.73 -5.91 -9.77
N GLU A 29 -18.30 -5.67 -8.59
CA GLU A 29 -19.36 -4.67 -8.42
C GLU A 29 -18.74 -3.30 -8.34
N VAL A 30 -19.30 -2.31 -9.05
CA VAL A 30 -18.67 -1.00 -9.20
C VAL A 30 -19.67 0.13 -8.97
N GLU A 31 -19.35 1.00 -8.03
CA GLU A 31 -19.92 2.34 -7.92
C GLU A 31 -18.87 3.40 -8.27
N ASP A 32 -19.31 4.63 -8.54
CA ASP A 32 -18.43 5.75 -8.82
C ASP A 32 -18.82 7.02 -8.04
N ALA A 33 -17.83 7.85 -7.77
CA ALA A 33 -17.97 9.17 -7.18
C ALA A 33 -17.16 10.17 -8.01
N LYS A 34 -17.59 11.43 -8.02
CA LYS A 34 -16.94 12.50 -8.80
C LYS A 34 -16.02 13.40 -7.98
N THR A 35 -16.10 13.30 -6.65
CA THR A 35 -15.29 14.10 -5.71
C THR A 35 -14.91 13.26 -4.48
N GLY A 36 -13.90 13.72 -3.73
CA GLY A 36 -13.51 13.11 -2.47
C GLY A 36 -14.62 13.12 -1.41
N GLU A 37 -15.38 14.22 -1.34
CA GLU A 37 -16.49 14.37 -0.40
C GLU A 37 -17.63 13.36 -0.70
N GLU A 38 -17.95 13.15 -1.98
CA GLU A 38 -18.93 12.13 -2.40
C GLU A 38 -18.43 10.74 -2.05
N ALA A 39 -17.12 10.48 -2.26
CA ALA A 39 -16.52 9.20 -1.93
C ALA A 39 -16.61 8.86 -0.44
N LEU A 40 -16.34 9.83 0.45
CA LEU A 40 -16.48 9.66 1.91
C LEU A 40 -17.91 9.28 2.33
N GLY A 41 -18.92 9.86 1.67
CA GLY A 41 -20.32 9.45 1.87
C GLY A 41 -20.58 8.01 1.42
N LYS A 42 -20.19 7.70 0.19
CA LYS A 42 -20.45 6.39 -0.43
C LYS A 42 -19.74 5.24 0.27
N VAL A 43 -18.52 5.43 0.78
CA VAL A 43 -17.80 4.37 1.53
C VAL A 43 -18.63 3.86 2.71
N ARG A 44 -19.37 4.72 3.40
CA ARG A 44 -20.20 4.32 4.54
C ARG A 44 -21.39 3.44 4.14
N ASP A 45 -22.03 3.77 3.01
CA ASP A 45 -23.25 3.09 2.55
C ASP A 45 -22.93 1.88 1.69
N TYR A 46 -22.04 2.02 0.73
CA TYR A 46 -21.67 0.99 -0.23
C TYR A 46 -20.69 -0.03 0.34
N ARG A 47 -19.84 0.36 1.32
CA ARG A 47 -18.81 -0.47 1.95
C ARG A 47 -17.92 -1.17 0.90
N PRO A 48 -17.19 -0.44 0.08
CA PRO A 48 -16.32 -1.04 -0.91
C PRO A 48 -15.16 -1.78 -0.25
N ASP A 49 -14.69 -2.84 -0.90
CA ASP A 49 -13.45 -3.54 -0.52
C ASP A 49 -12.22 -2.75 -0.95
N LEU A 50 -12.37 -1.92 -2.02
CA LEU A 50 -11.29 -1.11 -2.57
C LEU A 50 -11.83 0.18 -3.17
N VAL A 51 -11.08 1.27 -2.96
CA VAL A 51 -11.31 2.58 -3.60
C VAL A 51 -10.18 2.84 -4.61
N LEU A 52 -10.54 3.07 -5.87
CA LEU A 52 -9.64 3.66 -6.87
C LEU A 52 -9.83 5.17 -6.81
N LEU A 53 -8.77 5.91 -6.46
CA LEU A 53 -8.86 7.32 -6.12
C LEU A 53 -7.90 8.16 -6.96
N ASP A 54 -8.42 9.04 -7.80
CA ASP A 54 -7.58 10.00 -8.50
C ASP A 54 -6.98 11.03 -7.56
N ILE A 55 -5.71 11.38 -7.78
CA ILE A 55 -5.04 12.43 -6.99
C ILE A 55 -5.55 13.81 -7.38
N ASN A 56 -5.70 14.05 -8.68
CA ASN A 56 -5.93 15.38 -9.23
C ASN A 56 -7.42 15.65 -9.38
N MET A 57 -8.13 15.83 -8.29
CA MET A 57 -9.55 16.17 -8.29
C MET A 57 -9.78 17.55 -7.67
N PRO A 58 -10.81 18.29 -8.12
CA PRO A 58 -11.24 19.52 -7.47
C PRO A 58 -11.81 19.26 -6.06
N GLY A 59 -11.96 20.31 -5.26
CA GLY A 59 -12.50 20.23 -3.91
C GLY A 59 -11.43 19.83 -2.90
N MET A 60 -11.70 18.83 -2.08
CA MET A 60 -10.72 18.38 -1.06
C MET A 60 -9.48 17.71 -1.66
N GLY A 61 -9.54 17.30 -2.94
CA GLY A 61 -8.44 16.60 -3.61
C GLY A 61 -8.25 15.15 -3.15
N GLY A 62 -7.55 14.36 -4.00
CA GLY A 62 -7.39 12.93 -3.75
C GLY A 62 -6.55 12.59 -2.51
N LEU A 63 -5.48 13.34 -2.24
CA LEU A 63 -4.63 13.08 -1.08
C LEU A 63 -5.35 13.32 0.26
N ALA A 64 -6.17 14.38 0.36
CA ALA A 64 -6.96 14.62 1.55
C ALA A 64 -8.07 13.59 1.72
N ALA A 65 -8.72 13.18 0.61
CA ALA A 65 -9.68 12.08 0.62
C ALA A 65 -9.02 10.76 1.06
N CYS A 66 -7.82 10.46 0.56
CA CYS A 66 -7.05 9.28 0.95
C CYS A 66 -6.78 9.25 2.47
N ARG A 67 -6.30 10.35 3.05
CA ARG A 67 -6.07 10.45 4.51
C ARG A 67 -7.34 10.20 5.31
N ALA A 68 -8.47 10.74 4.85
CA ALA A 68 -9.76 10.56 5.54
C ALA A 68 -10.30 9.12 5.42
N LEU A 69 -10.13 8.47 4.27
CA LEU A 69 -10.54 7.09 4.01
C LEU A 69 -9.60 6.07 4.67
N GLY A 70 -8.29 6.37 4.72
CA GLY A 70 -7.27 5.49 5.29
C GLY A 70 -7.41 5.23 6.80
N ALA A 71 -8.31 5.96 7.47
CA ALA A 71 -8.70 5.69 8.85
C ALA A 71 -9.53 4.39 8.99
N ASP A 72 -10.20 3.92 7.92
CA ASP A 72 -10.93 2.65 7.92
C ASP A 72 -10.01 1.52 7.45
N PRO A 73 -9.63 0.59 8.33
CA PRO A 73 -8.73 -0.51 8.00
C PRO A 73 -9.34 -1.57 7.06
N ASN A 74 -10.63 -1.50 6.79
CA ASN A 74 -11.32 -2.48 5.96
C ASN A 74 -11.38 -2.07 4.48
N VAL A 75 -11.06 -0.82 4.18
CA VAL A 75 -11.10 -0.27 2.83
C VAL A 75 -9.68 -0.12 2.29
N ALA A 76 -9.36 -0.84 1.23
CA ALA A 76 -8.10 -0.67 0.53
C ALA A 76 -8.16 0.54 -0.41
N ILE A 77 -7.05 1.26 -0.55
CA ILE A 77 -6.99 2.46 -1.39
C ILE A 77 -5.87 2.33 -2.41
N VAL A 78 -6.22 2.43 -3.69
CA VAL A 78 -5.25 2.52 -4.79
C VAL A 78 -5.34 3.91 -5.42
N MET A 79 -4.25 4.68 -5.32
CA MET A 79 -4.19 6.03 -5.89
C MET A 79 -3.87 5.98 -7.38
N LEU A 80 -4.55 6.81 -8.16
CA LEU A 80 -4.27 7.03 -9.59
C LEU A 80 -3.54 8.37 -9.74
N THR A 81 -2.36 8.38 -10.36
CA THR A 81 -1.51 9.57 -10.45
C THR A 81 -0.97 9.80 -11.86
N VAL A 82 -0.91 11.04 -12.29
CA VAL A 82 -0.19 11.45 -13.51
C VAL A 82 1.30 11.71 -13.20
N HIS A 83 1.65 11.87 -11.93
CA HIS A 83 3.02 12.16 -11.51
C HIS A 83 3.77 10.85 -11.21
N ASN A 84 4.72 10.51 -12.08
CA ASN A 84 5.54 9.30 -11.92
C ASN A 84 6.84 9.55 -11.14
N THR A 85 6.90 10.60 -10.31
CA THR A 85 8.06 10.88 -9.47
C THR A 85 8.03 10.04 -8.19
N GLU A 86 9.20 9.67 -7.68
CA GLU A 86 9.32 8.96 -6.40
C GLU A 86 8.64 9.73 -5.26
N ALA A 87 8.80 11.06 -5.26
CA ALA A 87 8.19 11.92 -4.24
C ALA A 87 6.66 11.81 -4.22
N ALA A 88 6.00 11.85 -5.39
CA ALA A 88 4.54 11.73 -5.49
C ALA A 88 4.05 10.34 -5.05
N LYS A 89 4.81 9.29 -5.37
CA LYS A 89 4.50 7.92 -4.94
C LYS A 89 4.58 7.78 -3.42
N VAL A 90 5.64 8.31 -2.82
CA VAL A 90 5.82 8.33 -1.36
C VAL A 90 4.73 9.16 -0.70
N GLU A 91 4.35 10.31 -1.25
CA GLU A 91 3.27 11.15 -0.70
C GLU A 91 1.92 10.42 -0.70
N ALA A 92 1.61 9.65 -1.75
CA ALA A 92 0.41 8.81 -1.80
C ALA A 92 0.41 7.74 -0.69
N LEU A 93 1.54 7.05 -0.49
CA LEU A 93 1.69 6.04 0.56
C LEU A 93 1.63 6.66 1.96
N ASP A 94 2.27 7.81 2.18
CA ASP A 94 2.22 8.56 3.44
C ASP A 94 0.79 9.07 3.74
N ALA A 95 -0.02 9.30 2.69
CA ALA A 95 -1.44 9.63 2.83
C ALA A 95 -2.31 8.42 3.23
N GLY A 96 -1.76 7.20 3.26
CA GLY A 96 -2.46 5.98 3.66
C GLY A 96 -2.91 5.11 2.49
N ALA A 97 -2.45 5.35 1.26
CA ALA A 97 -2.74 4.47 0.14
C ALA A 97 -2.03 3.11 0.31
N ASP A 98 -2.72 2.04 -0.07
CA ASP A 98 -2.17 0.69 -0.11
C ASP A 98 -1.32 0.45 -1.35
N ASP A 99 -1.62 1.18 -2.43
CA ASP A 99 -0.93 1.12 -3.70
C ASP A 99 -1.16 2.39 -4.53
N PHE A 100 -0.42 2.52 -5.62
CA PHE A 100 -0.59 3.58 -6.61
C PHE A 100 -0.41 3.05 -8.03
N VAL A 101 -1.07 3.71 -9.00
CA VAL A 101 -0.95 3.41 -10.43
C VAL A 101 -0.69 4.71 -11.18
N SER A 102 0.36 4.73 -11.99
CA SER A 102 0.69 5.92 -12.80
C SER A 102 -0.13 5.94 -14.09
N LYS A 103 -0.81 7.04 -14.37
CA LYS A 103 -1.48 7.30 -15.65
C LYS A 103 -0.43 7.71 -16.73
N PRO A 104 -0.50 7.19 -17.99
CA PRO A 104 -1.47 6.23 -18.47
C PRO A 104 -1.13 4.79 -18.05
N PHE A 105 -2.14 4.01 -17.71
CA PHE A 105 -2.01 2.59 -17.35
C PHE A 105 -2.82 1.71 -18.30
N SER A 106 -2.43 0.46 -18.41
CA SER A 106 -3.21 -0.55 -19.13
C SER A 106 -4.26 -1.19 -18.20
N THR A 107 -5.39 -1.64 -18.77
CA THR A 107 -6.40 -2.38 -18.00
C THR A 107 -5.82 -3.64 -17.32
N PRO A 108 -4.98 -4.46 -17.96
CA PRO A 108 -4.34 -5.59 -17.29
C PRO A 108 -3.49 -5.20 -16.10
N GLU A 109 -2.72 -4.11 -16.19
CA GLU A 109 -1.91 -3.59 -15.09
C GLU A 109 -2.79 -3.18 -13.90
N LEU A 110 -3.84 -2.37 -14.14
CA LEU A 110 -4.77 -1.94 -13.11
C LEU A 110 -5.41 -3.15 -12.40
N LEU A 111 -5.90 -4.13 -13.16
CA LEU A 111 -6.50 -5.34 -12.62
C LEU A 111 -5.50 -6.19 -11.81
N ALA A 112 -4.24 -6.27 -12.24
CA ALA A 112 -3.21 -6.97 -11.49
C ALA A 112 -2.96 -6.33 -10.13
N ARG A 113 -2.89 -4.98 -10.06
CA ARG A 113 -2.71 -4.24 -8.81
C ARG A 113 -3.92 -4.37 -7.88
N ILE A 114 -5.14 -4.25 -8.43
CA ILE A 114 -6.37 -4.48 -7.67
C ILE A 114 -6.35 -5.88 -7.02
N ARG A 115 -6.04 -6.92 -7.79
CA ARG A 115 -5.93 -8.29 -7.26
C ARG A 115 -4.84 -8.42 -6.20
N ALA A 116 -3.69 -7.76 -6.40
CA ALA A 116 -2.59 -7.78 -5.45
C ALA A 116 -2.96 -7.10 -4.12
N VAL A 117 -3.71 -6.01 -4.17
CA VAL A 117 -4.16 -5.28 -2.98
C VAL A 117 -5.29 -6.03 -2.27
N LEU A 118 -6.27 -6.54 -3.01
CA LEU A 118 -7.39 -7.33 -2.44
C LEU A 118 -6.96 -8.71 -1.93
N ARG A 119 -5.84 -9.24 -2.45
CA ARG A 119 -5.28 -10.48 -1.92
C ARG A 119 -4.68 -10.20 -0.54
N ARG A 120 -5.45 -10.47 0.51
CA ARG A 120 -4.90 -10.54 1.87
C ARG A 120 -3.88 -11.67 1.87
N ALA A 121 -2.63 -11.37 2.17
CA ALA A 121 -1.65 -12.43 2.37
C ALA A 121 -2.25 -13.44 3.36
N PRO A 122 -2.18 -14.76 3.07
CA PRO A 122 -2.51 -15.72 4.09
C PRO A 122 -1.72 -15.31 5.31
N VAL A 123 -2.40 -15.11 6.44
CA VAL A 123 -1.72 -14.87 7.71
C VAL A 123 -0.88 -16.14 7.93
N ALA A 124 0.36 -16.12 7.43
CA ALA A 124 1.33 -17.10 7.84
C ALA A 124 1.30 -17.00 9.36
N GLN A 125 0.92 -18.08 10.02
CA GLN A 125 0.85 -18.21 11.47
C GLN A 125 2.26 -18.08 12.04
N SER A 126 2.82 -16.89 11.97
CA SER A 126 3.89 -16.50 12.86
C SER A 126 3.20 -16.25 14.20
N SER A 127 3.49 -17.10 15.17
CA SER A 127 2.91 -17.08 16.51
C SER A 127 3.22 -15.78 17.28
N ALA A 128 4.10 -14.93 16.78
CA ALA A 128 4.42 -13.65 17.38
C ALA A 128 3.51 -12.55 16.80
N THR A 129 2.58 -12.09 17.59
CA THR A 129 1.74 -10.92 17.29
C THR A 129 2.54 -9.62 17.39
N ARG A 130 3.63 -9.64 18.15
CA ARG A 130 4.50 -8.49 18.40
C ARG A 130 5.96 -8.90 18.33
N LEU A 131 6.79 -8.08 17.70
CA LEU A 131 8.24 -8.22 17.67
C LEU A 131 8.87 -6.97 18.28
N ARG A 132 9.94 -7.16 19.03
CA ARG A 132 10.80 -6.09 19.53
C ARG A 132 12.21 -6.26 18.97
N ILE A 133 12.78 -5.16 18.46
CA ILE A 133 14.14 -5.12 17.91
C ILE A 133 14.77 -3.81 18.37
N GLY A 134 15.58 -3.88 19.43
CA GLY A 134 16.11 -2.66 20.06
C GLY A 134 14.99 -1.78 20.61
N ASP A 135 14.90 -0.56 20.11
CA ASP A 135 13.86 0.43 20.46
C ASP A 135 12.63 0.38 19.51
N LEU A 136 12.70 -0.41 18.43
CA LEU A 136 11.61 -0.63 17.51
C LEU A 136 10.68 -1.74 18.03
N THR A 137 9.40 -1.46 18.14
CA THR A 137 8.34 -2.44 18.41
C THR A 137 7.40 -2.51 17.22
N ILE A 138 7.14 -3.71 16.70
CA ILE A 138 6.23 -3.97 15.59
C ILE A 138 5.05 -4.75 16.15
N ASP A 139 3.84 -4.22 16.05
CA ASP A 139 2.59 -4.90 16.39
C ASP A 139 1.83 -5.25 15.11
N PHE A 140 1.90 -6.53 14.73
CA PHE A 140 1.28 -7.02 13.50
C PHE A 140 -0.25 -7.04 13.57
N ALA A 141 -0.82 -7.22 14.76
CA ALA A 141 -2.28 -7.23 14.94
C ALA A 141 -2.85 -5.81 14.88
N ALA A 142 -2.17 -4.86 15.53
CA ALA A 142 -2.54 -3.45 15.49
C ALA A 142 -2.10 -2.73 14.20
N ARG A 143 -1.30 -3.40 13.35
CA ARG A 143 -0.68 -2.80 12.15
C ARG A 143 0.05 -1.50 12.49
N SER A 144 0.83 -1.52 13.54
CA SER A 144 1.54 -0.35 14.03
C SER A 144 3.00 -0.66 14.36
N VAL A 145 3.80 0.37 14.26
CA VAL A 145 5.19 0.37 14.72
C VAL A 145 5.38 1.48 15.73
N ALA A 146 6.17 1.21 16.74
CA ALA A 146 6.55 2.21 17.74
C ALA A 146 8.07 2.25 17.83
N GLN A 147 8.64 3.48 17.81
CA GLN A 147 10.06 3.74 18.04
C GLN A 147 10.19 4.88 19.05
N GLY A 148 10.76 4.56 20.22
CA GLY A 148 10.76 5.51 21.34
C GLY A 148 9.35 5.94 21.72
N THR A 149 9.05 7.24 21.57
CA THR A 149 7.72 7.83 21.86
C THR A 149 6.83 7.96 20.63
N THR A 150 7.34 7.66 19.45
CA THR A 150 6.63 7.82 18.17
C THR A 150 5.93 6.53 17.80
N THR A 151 4.66 6.61 17.43
CA THR A 151 3.88 5.48 16.90
C THR A 151 3.36 5.84 15.51
N ALA A 152 3.51 4.92 14.56
CA ALA A 152 3.00 5.06 13.22
C ALA A 152 2.18 3.83 12.81
N HIS A 153 1.12 4.05 12.02
CA HIS A 153 0.35 2.97 11.42
C HIS A 153 0.94 2.56 10.08
N LEU A 154 0.89 1.25 9.81
CA LEU A 154 1.32 0.66 8.56
C LEU A 154 0.11 0.33 7.69
N THR A 155 0.22 0.61 6.39
CA THR A 155 -0.72 0.07 5.41
C THR A 155 -0.54 -1.45 5.31
N PRO A 156 -1.54 -2.21 4.80
CA PRO A 156 -1.40 -3.65 4.64
C PRO A 156 -0.14 -4.07 3.87
N LYS A 157 0.22 -3.36 2.80
CA LYS A 157 1.41 -3.69 1.99
C LYS A 157 2.73 -3.35 2.68
N GLU A 158 2.77 -2.25 3.42
CA GLU A 158 3.93 -1.94 4.27
C GLU A 158 4.13 -3.00 5.35
N LEU A 159 3.03 -3.46 5.95
CA LEU A 159 3.07 -4.51 6.96
C LEU A 159 3.57 -5.84 6.37
N ASP A 160 3.06 -6.23 5.19
CA ASP A 160 3.50 -7.45 4.50
C ASP A 160 4.99 -7.38 4.16
N LEU A 161 5.45 -6.23 3.66
CA LEU A 161 6.85 -5.99 3.33
C LEU A 161 7.75 -6.06 4.57
N LEU A 162 7.35 -5.38 5.65
CA LEU A 162 8.09 -5.39 6.91
C LEU A 162 8.11 -6.79 7.53
N ARG A 163 7.00 -7.51 7.48
CA ARG A 163 6.90 -8.90 7.94
C ARG A 163 7.86 -9.81 7.18
N TYR A 164 7.88 -9.72 5.87
CA TYR A 164 8.77 -10.52 5.05
C TYR A 164 10.25 -10.22 5.36
N LEU A 165 10.61 -8.96 5.46
CA LEU A 165 11.95 -8.52 5.80
C LEU A 165 12.38 -9.00 7.19
N THR A 166 11.52 -8.93 8.21
CA THR A 166 11.82 -9.40 9.57
C THR A 166 11.94 -10.92 9.67
N GLN A 167 11.18 -11.67 8.86
CA GLN A 167 11.33 -13.13 8.77
C GLN A 167 12.66 -13.56 8.15
N HIS A 168 13.26 -12.70 7.34
CA HIS A 168 14.58 -12.91 6.72
C HIS A 168 15.64 -11.97 7.33
N ALA A 169 15.49 -11.67 8.63
CA ALA A 169 16.40 -10.75 9.32
C ALA A 169 17.87 -11.16 9.14
N ASN A 170 18.72 -10.15 8.95
CA ASN A 170 20.16 -10.26 8.70
C ASN A 170 20.56 -10.96 7.37
N ALA A 171 19.59 -11.37 6.55
CA ALA A 171 19.85 -11.84 5.19
C ALA A 171 19.53 -10.73 4.16
N ALA A 172 20.32 -10.69 3.09
CA ALA A 172 20.01 -9.81 1.94
C ALA A 172 18.90 -10.48 1.12
N VAL A 173 17.80 -9.76 0.91
CA VAL A 173 16.65 -10.21 0.12
C VAL A 173 16.62 -9.43 -1.19
N SER A 174 16.52 -10.14 -2.33
CA SER A 174 16.55 -9.50 -3.63
C SER A 174 15.29 -8.67 -3.91
N HIS A 175 15.43 -7.63 -4.78
CA HIS A 175 14.29 -6.83 -5.22
C HIS A 175 13.15 -7.70 -5.77
N ARG A 176 13.48 -8.68 -6.61
CA ARG A 176 12.52 -9.59 -7.24
C ARG A 176 11.78 -10.43 -6.21
N GLU A 177 12.51 -10.97 -5.25
CA GLU A 177 11.95 -11.80 -4.19
C GLU A 177 10.98 -11.01 -3.32
N LEU A 178 11.34 -9.79 -2.90
CA LEU A 178 10.45 -8.90 -2.15
C LEU A 178 9.19 -8.54 -2.94
N LEU A 179 9.34 -8.19 -4.22
CA LEU A 179 8.21 -7.87 -5.08
C LEU A 179 7.27 -9.06 -5.23
N GLN A 180 7.78 -10.25 -5.49
CA GLN A 180 6.95 -11.44 -5.66
C GLN A 180 6.29 -11.90 -4.35
N ALA A 181 6.99 -11.82 -3.24
CA ALA A 181 6.46 -12.21 -1.95
C ALA A 181 5.28 -11.32 -1.51
N VAL A 182 5.38 -10.01 -1.73
CA VAL A 182 4.40 -9.04 -1.24
C VAL A 182 3.28 -8.77 -2.25
N TRP A 183 3.61 -8.68 -3.54
CA TRP A 183 2.64 -8.33 -4.59
C TRP A 183 2.27 -9.49 -5.50
N GLY A 184 3.07 -10.55 -5.51
CA GLY A 184 2.78 -11.79 -6.25
C GLY A 184 3.68 -12.02 -7.45
N PRO A 185 3.53 -13.19 -8.12
CA PRO A 185 4.46 -13.67 -9.12
C PRO A 185 4.56 -12.79 -10.37
N ASP A 186 3.53 -11.99 -10.65
CA ASP A 186 3.51 -11.07 -11.80
C ASP A 186 4.43 -9.83 -11.59
N TYR A 187 4.95 -9.66 -10.37
CA TYR A 187 5.89 -8.58 -10.03
C TYR A 187 7.33 -9.10 -10.02
N GLY A 188 8.28 -8.28 -10.44
CA GLY A 188 9.70 -8.66 -10.45
C GLY A 188 10.65 -7.57 -10.91
N ASP A 189 10.21 -6.71 -11.83
CA ASP A 189 11.06 -5.69 -12.45
C ASP A 189 10.71 -4.24 -12.01
N GLN A 190 9.68 -4.09 -11.16
CA GLN A 190 9.19 -2.79 -10.69
C GLN A 190 10.00 -2.26 -9.50
N VAL A 191 11.33 -2.16 -9.65
CA VAL A 191 12.23 -1.78 -8.55
C VAL A 191 11.94 -0.40 -7.99
N ASP A 192 11.58 0.58 -8.85
CA ASP A 192 11.24 1.93 -8.40
C ASP A 192 9.96 1.96 -7.56
N TYR A 193 9.05 1.04 -7.83
CA TYR A 193 7.87 0.82 -7.03
C TYR A 193 8.23 0.33 -5.62
N LEU A 194 9.06 -0.71 -5.50
CA LEU A 194 9.55 -1.21 -4.22
C LEU A 194 10.31 -0.13 -3.44
N ARG A 195 11.12 0.69 -4.12
CA ARG A 195 11.87 1.81 -3.49
C ARG A 195 10.95 2.80 -2.79
N ALA A 196 9.80 3.12 -3.39
CA ALA A 196 8.83 4.03 -2.76
C ALA A 196 8.30 3.45 -1.44
N PHE A 197 7.95 2.15 -1.40
CA PHE A 197 7.51 1.48 -0.17
C PHE A 197 8.60 1.39 0.90
N ILE A 198 9.83 1.07 0.51
CA ILE A 198 10.98 1.07 1.44
C ILE A 198 11.19 2.47 2.03
N LYS A 199 11.10 3.52 1.20
CA LYS A 199 11.24 4.90 1.66
C LYS A 199 10.12 5.31 2.62
N SER A 200 8.88 4.93 2.33
CA SER A 200 7.75 5.15 3.24
C SER A 200 7.93 4.39 4.56
N LEU A 201 8.34 3.12 4.51
CA LEU A 201 8.64 2.33 5.72
C LEU A 201 9.75 2.97 6.56
N ARG A 202 10.86 3.37 5.95
CA ARG A 202 11.97 4.03 6.66
C ARG A 202 11.51 5.27 7.41
N LYS A 203 10.64 6.09 6.85
CA LYS A 203 10.06 7.24 7.56
C LYS A 203 9.30 6.87 8.83
N LYS A 204 8.78 5.65 8.90
CA LYS A 204 7.95 5.16 10.01
C LYS A 204 8.75 4.40 11.08
N ILE A 205 9.89 3.79 10.69
CA ILE A 205 10.64 2.88 11.58
C ILE A 205 12.07 3.32 11.87
N GLU A 206 12.62 4.30 11.14
CA GLU A 206 14.00 4.75 11.33
C GLU A 206 14.02 6.09 12.07
N SER A 207 14.96 6.25 12.97
CA SER A 207 15.22 7.55 13.61
C SER A 207 15.71 8.58 12.59
N ASN A 208 16.48 8.14 11.59
CA ASN A 208 16.94 8.94 10.45
C ASN A 208 16.75 8.13 9.15
N PRO A 209 15.70 8.42 8.36
CA PRO A 209 15.43 7.71 7.11
C PRO A 209 16.53 7.76 6.06
N ASP A 210 17.38 8.81 6.09
CA ASP A 210 18.51 8.98 5.16
C ASP A 210 19.74 8.18 5.59
N HIS A 211 19.82 7.79 6.87
CA HIS A 211 20.84 6.91 7.44
C HIS A 211 20.17 5.73 8.16
N PRO A 212 19.55 4.81 7.41
CA PRO A 212 18.73 3.74 7.99
C PRO A 212 19.58 2.70 8.73
N GLU A 213 19.11 2.30 9.91
CA GLU A 213 19.71 1.28 10.74
C GLU A 213 19.01 -0.07 10.58
N TYR A 214 17.67 -0.07 10.49
CA TYR A 214 16.88 -1.30 10.39
C TYR A 214 16.79 -1.83 8.97
N ILE A 215 16.39 -1.01 7.99
CA ILE A 215 16.29 -1.44 6.59
C ILE A 215 17.43 -0.83 5.78
N THR A 216 18.51 -1.57 5.61
CA THR A 216 19.68 -1.15 4.81
C THR A 216 19.54 -1.57 3.36
N THR A 217 20.17 -0.80 2.45
CA THR A 217 20.26 -1.17 1.04
C THR A 217 21.49 -2.03 0.81
N GLU A 218 21.29 -3.19 0.17
CA GLU A 218 22.36 -4.03 -0.34
C GLU A 218 22.56 -3.71 -1.83
N PRO A 219 23.63 -3.02 -2.20
CA PRO A 219 23.85 -2.58 -3.56
C PRO A 219 23.73 -3.75 -4.56
N TRP A 220 23.01 -3.52 -5.65
CA TRP A 220 22.78 -4.48 -6.74
C TRP A 220 21.96 -5.73 -6.38
N VAL A 221 21.64 -5.95 -5.09
CA VAL A 221 20.88 -7.09 -4.60
C VAL A 221 19.45 -6.68 -4.23
N GLY A 222 19.31 -5.86 -3.20
CA GLY A 222 18.01 -5.52 -2.65
C GLY A 222 18.10 -4.84 -1.30
N TYR A 223 17.46 -5.43 -0.29
CA TYR A 223 17.39 -4.87 1.06
C TYR A 223 17.67 -5.92 2.12
N ARG A 224 18.17 -5.47 3.27
CA ARG A 224 18.39 -6.28 4.45
C ARG A 224 17.71 -5.62 5.65
N PHE A 225 17.04 -6.41 6.45
CA PHE A 225 16.57 -5.97 7.76
C PHE A 225 17.61 -6.37 8.81
N ASN A 226 18.13 -5.39 9.54
CA ASN A 226 19.14 -5.62 10.58
C ASN A 226 18.47 -5.72 11.95
N GLY A 227 18.90 -6.67 12.74
CA GLY A 227 18.44 -6.90 14.10
C GLY A 227 17.97 -8.34 14.31
N ILE A 228 17.89 -8.73 15.58
CA ILE A 228 17.37 -10.03 15.99
C ILE A 228 15.99 -9.78 16.60
N PRO A 229 14.90 -10.24 15.94
CA PRO A 229 13.57 -10.11 16.51
C PRO A 229 13.42 -10.92 17.79
N GLU A 230 13.00 -10.26 18.87
CA GLU A 230 12.59 -10.92 20.11
C GLU A 230 11.07 -11.04 20.10
N SER A 231 10.55 -12.27 20.22
CA SER A 231 9.11 -12.53 20.33
C SER A 231 8.64 -12.20 21.74
N SER A 232 7.60 -11.37 21.84
CA SER A 232 6.91 -11.07 23.10
C SER A 232 5.58 -11.79 23.15
#